data_135afe275cce53f7876338c23672f3b4
#
_entry.id   135afe275cce53f7876338c23672f3b4
#
_cell.length_a   1.000
_cell.length_b   1.000
_cell.length_c   1.000
_cell.angle_alpha   90.00
_cell.angle_beta   90.00
_cell.angle_gamma   90.00
#
_symmetry.space_group_name_H-M   'P 1'
#
loop_
_entity.id
_entity.type
_entity.pdbx_description
1 polymer ?
#
loop_
_entity_poly.entity_id
_entity_poly.type
_entity_poly.pdbx_seq_one_letter_code
_entity_poly.pdbx_strand_id
1 'polypeptide(L)'
;MRRQKLPLAGKTPYLISGLQELLLLRHFRLTGLIDDEPVASRSAILVAALGRTFGGGIMIAPLASPHSDRFQVVWDEEVGRLTLLSLLGKTFTGNHLSHSRVRSRFARRLQLAADPPVLVQVEGEPVGQTPLAVALSPEKLHVAAI
;
A
#
# COMPACT_ATOMS: atom_id res chain seq x y z
N MET A 1 3.22 -44.13 -12.45
CA MET A 1 2.83 -42.82 -12.90
C MET A 1 2.41 -41.95 -11.70
N ARG A 2 3.29 -41.08 -11.20
CA ARG A 2 2.98 -40.14 -10.10
C ARG A 2 2.34 -38.91 -10.71
N ARG A 3 1.08 -38.66 -10.40
CA ARG A 3 0.41 -37.42 -10.73
C ARG A 3 1.02 -36.29 -9.87
N GLN A 4 1.77 -35.39 -10.49
CA GLN A 4 2.18 -34.13 -9.86
C GLN A 4 0.90 -33.30 -9.61
N LYS A 5 0.59 -33.11 -8.33
CA LYS A 5 -0.44 -32.15 -7.91
C LYS A 5 0.16 -30.76 -8.09
N LEU A 6 -0.45 -29.95 -8.95
CA LEU A 6 -0.13 -28.53 -9.08
C LEU A 6 -0.29 -27.83 -7.73
N PRO A 7 0.64 -26.96 -7.33
CA PRO A 7 0.57 -26.24 -6.07
C PRO A 7 -0.35 -24.99 -6.22
N LEU A 8 -1.64 -25.22 -6.41
CA LEU A 8 -2.64 -24.13 -6.35
C LEU A 8 -3.16 -23.89 -4.92
N ALA A 9 -2.77 -24.70 -3.95
CA ALA A 9 -3.34 -24.70 -2.59
C ALA A 9 -2.82 -23.58 -1.66
N GLY A 10 -1.78 -22.81 -2.05
CA GLY A 10 -1.15 -21.82 -1.16
C GLY A 10 -1.59 -20.36 -1.34
N LYS A 11 -2.20 -20.01 -2.47
CA LYS A 11 -2.53 -18.60 -2.77
C LYS A 11 -3.99 -18.21 -2.49
N THR A 12 -4.89 -19.18 -2.51
CA THR A 12 -6.33 -18.98 -2.35
C THR A 12 -6.73 -18.43 -0.97
N PRO A 13 -6.21 -18.94 0.17
CA PRO A 13 -6.54 -18.41 1.49
C PRO A 13 -6.10 -16.95 1.66
N TYR A 14 -4.92 -16.59 1.15
CA TYR A 14 -4.40 -15.22 1.21
C TYR A 14 -5.25 -14.23 0.40
N LEU A 15 -5.70 -14.63 -0.78
CA LEU A 15 -6.58 -13.79 -1.61
C LEU A 15 -7.96 -13.61 -0.96
N ILE A 16 -8.50 -14.66 -0.35
CA ILE A 16 -9.80 -14.59 0.34
C ILE A 16 -9.70 -13.72 1.59
N SER A 17 -8.65 -13.88 2.39
CA SER A 17 -8.42 -13.03 3.58
C SER A 17 -8.21 -11.57 3.17
N GLY A 18 -7.40 -11.30 2.15
CA GLY A 18 -7.21 -9.95 1.64
C GLY A 18 -8.50 -9.32 1.09
N LEU A 19 -9.35 -10.11 0.45
CA LEU A 19 -10.65 -9.65 -0.04
C LEU A 19 -11.62 -9.36 1.12
N GLN A 20 -11.63 -10.18 2.16
CA GLN A 20 -12.44 -9.95 3.36
C GLN A 20 -11.99 -8.70 4.10
N GLU A 21 -10.70 -8.50 4.27
CA GLU A 21 -10.12 -7.28 4.84
C GLU A 21 -10.52 -6.04 4.03
N LEU A 22 -10.46 -6.12 2.70
CA LEU A 22 -10.86 -5.03 1.82
C LEU A 22 -12.36 -4.70 1.94
N LEU A 23 -13.21 -5.71 2.10
CA LEU A 23 -14.65 -5.51 2.31
C LEU A 23 -14.97 -4.89 3.68
N LEU A 24 -14.11 -5.12 4.66
CA LEU A 24 -14.22 -4.56 6.01
C LEU A 24 -13.54 -3.20 6.14
N LEU A 25 -12.82 -2.73 5.11
CA LEU A 25 -12.18 -1.42 5.14
C LEU A 25 -13.17 -0.32 5.47
N ARG A 26 -12.80 0.46 6.47
CA ARG A 26 -13.53 1.66 6.90
C ARG A 26 -12.71 2.87 6.48
N HIS A 27 -13.40 3.91 6.02
CA HIS A 27 -12.76 5.18 5.79
C HIS A 27 -12.34 5.80 7.11
N PHE A 28 -11.17 6.38 7.12
CA PHE A 28 -10.63 7.20 8.20
C PHE A 28 -10.30 8.59 7.67
N ARG A 29 -10.32 9.56 8.53
CA ARG A 29 -9.84 10.92 8.20
C ARG A 29 -8.33 10.90 8.31
N LEU A 30 -7.66 11.07 7.18
CA LEU A 30 -6.21 11.18 7.08
C LEU A 30 -5.82 12.66 7.16
N THR A 31 -4.86 12.98 8.03
CA THR A 31 -4.28 14.32 8.15
C THR A 31 -2.78 14.22 8.40
N GLY A 32 -2.03 15.21 8.00
CA GLY A 32 -0.59 15.26 8.26
C GLY A 32 0.20 15.96 7.18
N LEU A 33 1.46 15.54 7.07
CA LEU A 33 2.42 16.06 6.09
C LEU A 33 3.03 14.93 5.28
N ILE A 34 3.12 15.14 3.98
CA ILE A 34 3.91 14.33 3.03
C ILE A 34 5.04 15.24 2.56
N ASP A 35 6.28 15.00 3.02
CA ASP A 35 7.36 15.97 3.10
C ASP A 35 6.88 17.22 3.87
N ASP A 36 6.83 18.39 3.27
CA ASP A 36 6.37 19.63 3.89
C ASP A 36 4.97 20.03 3.40
N GLU A 37 4.34 19.22 2.56
CA GLU A 37 3.02 19.50 2.01
C GLU A 37 1.92 18.88 2.84
N PRO A 38 0.90 19.65 3.24
CA PRO A 38 -0.21 19.13 4.02
C PRO A 38 -1.05 18.18 3.19
N VAL A 39 -1.54 17.12 3.85
CA VAL A 39 -2.55 16.21 3.33
C VAL A 39 -3.73 16.15 4.28
N ALA A 40 -4.93 16.23 3.72
CA ALA A 40 -6.18 16.02 4.42
C ALA A 40 -7.17 15.35 3.47
N SER A 41 -7.59 14.13 3.79
CA SER A 41 -8.57 13.38 2.99
C SER A 41 -9.35 12.38 3.84
N ARG A 42 -10.41 11.81 3.28
CA ARG A 42 -11.00 10.57 3.78
C ARG A 42 -10.51 9.44 2.91
N SER A 43 -9.80 8.51 3.52
CA SER A 43 -9.15 7.41 2.81
C SER A 43 -9.52 6.07 3.43
N ALA A 44 -9.52 5.01 2.65
CA ALA A 44 -9.61 3.65 3.12
C ALA A 44 -8.23 2.98 3.22
N ILE A 45 -7.27 3.45 2.43
CA ILE A 45 -5.91 2.92 2.40
C ILE A 45 -4.89 4.02 2.10
N LEU A 46 -3.73 3.92 2.75
CA LEU A 46 -2.52 4.64 2.36
C LEU A 46 -1.34 3.68 2.39
N VAL A 47 -0.53 3.72 1.35
CA VAL A 47 0.69 2.90 1.23
C VAL A 47 1.86 3.81 0.93
N ALA A 48 2.99 3.60 1.62
CA ALA A 48 4.28 4.19 1.27
C ALA A 48 5.26 3.06 0.93
N ALA A 49 5.80 3.05 -0.27
CA ALA A 49 6.55 1.93 -0.79
C ALA A 49 7.83 2.35 -1.52
N LEU A 50 8.87 1.54 -1.37
CA LEU A 50 10.09 1.55 -2.19
C LEU A 50 10.03 0.49 -3.29
N GLY A 51 9.28 -0.60 -3.08
CA GLY A 51 9.03 -1.64 -4.08
C GLY A 51 7.71 -1.44 -4.81
N ARG A 52 7.63 -1.92 -6.05
CA ARG A 52 6.42 -1.80 -6.88
C ARG A 52 5.27 -2.66 -6.41
N THR A 53 5.59 -3.84 -5.89
CA THR A 53 4.63 -4.89 -5.58
C THR A 53 4.75 -5.34 -4.14
N PHE A 54 3.62 -5.79 -3.60
CA PHE A 54 3.60 -6.56 -2.37
C PHE A 54 2.62 -7.73 -2.52
N GLY A 55 2.77 -8.77 -1.73
CA GLY A 55 1.89 -9.93 -1.65
C GLY A 55 1.30 -10.36 -3.00
N GLY A 56 1.55 -11.55 -3.49
CA GLY A 56 0.86 -12.11 -4.66
C GLY A 56 0.95 -11.35 -6.00
N GLY A 57 1.82 -10.32 -6.14
CA GLY A 57 1.98 -9.55 -7.37
C GLY A 57 1.09 -8.31 -7.50
N ILE A 58 0.52 -7.84 -6.40
CA ILE A 58 -0.26 -6.58 -6.37
C ILE A 58 0.69 -5.40 -6.57
N MET A 59 0.58 -4.72 -7.70
CA MET A 59 1.41 -3.57 -8.08
C MET A 59 0.80 -2.27 -7.52
N ILE A 60 0.87 -2.10 -6.19
CA ILE A 60 0.24 -0.95 -5.52
C ILE A 60 0.98 0.37 -5.75
N ALA A 61 2.29 0.31 -5.94
CA ALA A 61 3.15 1.47 -6.16
C ALA A 61 3.98 1.29 -7.45
N PRO A 62 3.33 1.33 -8.63
CA PRO A 62 3.96 0.94 -9.90
C PRO A 62 5.17 1.78 -10.31
N LEU A 63 5.30 2.98 -9.76
CA LEU A 63 6.40 3.91 -10.03
C LEU A 63 7.50 3.87 -8.97
N ALA A 64 7.33 3.07 -7.90
CA ALA A 64 8.33 2.91 -6.86
C ALA A 64 9.59 2.19 -7.38
N SER A 65 10.73 2.50 -6.78
CA SER A 65 11.99 1.84 -7.06
C SER A 65 12.82 1.72 -5.79
N PRO A 66 13.39 0.55 -5.48
CA PRO A 66 14.25 0.36 -4.32
C PRO A 66 15.57 1.16 -4.42
N HIS A 67 15.91 1.64 -5.62
CA HIS A 67 17.07 2.53 -5.84
C HIS A 67 16.72 4.01 -5.69
N SER A 68 15.44 4.33 -5.50
CA SER A 68 14.97 5.70 -5.31
C SER A 68 15.37 6.24 -3.94
N ASP A 69 15.56 7.54 -3.86
CA ASP A 69 15.71 8.29 -2.63
C ASP A 69 14.37 8.81 -2.08
N ARG A 70 13.25 8.24 -2.56
CA ARG A 70 11.88 8.61 -2.19
C ARG A 70 10.97 7.40 -2.17
N PHE A 71 10.01 7.39 -1.25
CA PHE A 71 8.85 6.50 -1.31
C PHE A 71 7.91 6.94 -2.44
N GLN A 72 7.25 6.00 -3.08
CA GLN A 72 5.97 6.29 -3.72
C GLN A 72 4.88 6.15 -2.66
N VAL A 73 4.16 7.23 -2.39
CA VAL A 73 3.01 7.25 -1.48
C VAL A 73 1.75 7.22 -2.34
N VAL A 74 0.87 6.26 -2.08
CA VAL A 74 -0.40 6.08 -2.81
C VAL A 74 -1.53 6.04 -1.80
N TRP A 75 -2.60 6.81 -2.02
CA TRP A 75 -3.80 6.79 -1.19
C TRP A 75 -5.05 7.05 -2.03
N ASP A 76 -6.20 6.69 -1.51
CA ASP A 76 -7.48 7.02 -2.10
C ASP A 76 -8.13 8.24 -1.45
N GLU A 77 -9.00 8.91 -2.19
CA GLU A 77 -9.83 9.99 -1.69
C GLU A 77 -11.30 9.57 -1.74
N GLU A 78 -11.76 9.01 -0.63
CA GLU A 78 -13.17 8.66 -0.39
C GLU A 78 -13.82 7.84 -1.52
N VAL A 79 -13.19 6.76 -1.93
CA VAL A 79 -13.77 5.83 -2.90
C VAL A 79 -14.75 4.87 -2.23
N GLY A 80 -15.88 4.61 -2.88
CA GLY A 80 -16.83 3.62 -2.41
C GLY A 80 -16.29 2.18 -2.51
N ARG A 81 -16.89 1.26 -1.75
CA ARG A 81 -16.43 -0.15 -1.68
C ARG A 81 -16.38 -0.84 -3.05
N LEU A 82 -17.38 -0.62 -3.91
CA LEU A 82 -17.40 -1.20 -5.26
C LEU A 82 -16.25 -0.66 -6.13
N THR A 83 -15.94 0.63 -5.97
CA THR A 83 -14.80 1.26 -6.64
C THR A 83 -13.49 0.70 -6.12
N LEU A 84 -13.34 0.48 -4.81
CA LEU A 84 -12.17 -0.16 -4.21
C LEU A 84 -11.93 -1.56 -4.78
N LEU A 85 -12.99 -2.38 -4.93
CA LEU A 85 -12.90 -3.70 -5.56
C LEU A 85 -12.44 -3.61 -7.02
N SER A 86 -12.97 -2.66 -7.78
CA SER A 86 -12.53 -2.41 -9.15
C SER A 86 -11.07 -1.96 -9.21
N LEU A 87 -10.66 -1.08 -8.29
CA LEU A 87 -9.28 -0.60 -8.19
C LEU A 87 -8.33 -1.72 -7.80
N LEU A 88 -8.74 -2.65 -6.93
CA LEU A 88 -7.94 -3.82 -6.60
C LEU A 88 -7.60 -4.64 -7.86
N GLY A 89 -8.58 -4.89 -8.73
CA GLY A 89 -8.31 -5.54 -10.02
C GLY A 89 -7.30 -4.78 -10.88
N LYS A 90 -7.36 -3.45 -10.88
CA LYS A 90 -6.44 -2.59 -11.62
C LYS A 90 -5.03 -2.52 -11.01
N THR A 91 -4.85 -2.86 -9.74
CA THR A 91 -3.51 -2.90 -9.13
C THR A 91 -2.60 -3.97 -9.72
N PHE A 92 -3.15 -5.04 -10.29
CA PHE A 92 -2.33 -6.07 -10.95
C PHE A 92 -1.63 -5.56 -12.22
N THR A 93 -2.12 -4.48 -12.79
CA THR A 93 -1.54 -3.82 -13.99
C THR A 93 -0.99 -2.43 -13.69
N GLY A 94 -1.11 -1.94 -12.45
CA GLY A 94 -0.74 -0.58 -12.07
C GLY A 94 -1.69 0.51 -12.57
N ASN A 95 -2.79 0.15 -13.25
CA ASN A 95 -3.73 1.10 -13.86
C ASN A 95 -4.65 1.80 -12.85
N HIS A 96 -4.60 1.44 -11.56
CA HIS A 96 -5.37 2.10 -10.51
C HIS A 96 -4.97 3.57 -10.33
N LEU A 97 -3.71 3.94 -10.63
CA LEU A 97 -3.24 5.33 -10.54
C LEU A 97 -3.94 6.29 -11.54
N SER A 98 -4.56 5.76 -12.59
CA SER A 98 -5.32 6.58 -13.55
C SER A 98 -6.69 7.03 -13.02
N HIS A 99 -7.14 6.48 -11.89
CA HIS A 99 -8.42 6.83 -11.32
C HIS A 99 -8.38 8.20 -10.63
N SER A 100 -9.37 9.05 -10.91
CA SER A 100 -9.42 10.45 -10.45
C SER A 100 -9.40 10.64 -8.93
N ARG A 101 -9.73 9.61 -8.15
CA ARG A 101 -9.73 9.60 -6.68
C ARG A 101 -8.56 8.82 -6.09
N VAL A 102 -7.60 8.39 -6.88
CA VAL A 102 -6.35 7.82 -6.41
C VAL A 102 -5.26 8.88 -6.54
N ARG A 103 -4.56 9.10 -5.45
CA ARG A 103 -3.45 10.05 -5.39
C ARG A 103 -2.13 9.32 -5.28
N SER A 104 -1.11 9.91 -5.87
CA SER A 104 0.25 9.42 -5.75
C SER A 104 1.22 10.58 -5.67
N ARG A 105 2.16 10.49 -4.72
CA ARG A 105 3.29 11.44 -4.56
C ARG A 105 4.56 10.69 -4.23
N PHE A 106 5.69 11.30 -4.53
CA PHE A 106 6.98 10.87 -4.04
C PHE A 106 7.38 11.70 -2.84
N ALA A 107 7.86 11.04 -1.78
CA ALA A 107 8.24 11.69 -0.53
C ALA A 107 9.43 11.04 0.13
N ARG A 108 10.15 11.78 0.96
CA ARG A 108 11.23 11.29 1.82
C ARG A 108 10.79 11.07 3.26
N ARG A 109 9.75 11.77 3.67
CA ARG A 109 9.21 11.68 5.03
C ARG A 109 7.69 11.82 5.03
N LEU A 110 7.08 11.18 6.02
CA LEU A 110 5.65 11.19 6.25
C LEU A 110 5.41 11.45 7.73
N GLN A 111 4.47 12.33 8.06
CA GLN A 111 3.94 12.51 9.41
C GLN A 111 2.44 12.49 9.30
N LEU A 112 1.83 11.38 9.70
CA LEU A 112 0.42 11.11 9.42
C LEU A 112 -0.33 10.74 10.68
N ALA A 113 -1.54 11.24 10.77
CA ALA A 113 -2.54 10.84 11.77
C ALA A 113 -3.82 10.38 11.07
N ALA A 114 -4.55 9.50 11.73
CA ALA A 114 -5.84 9.03 11.27
C ALA A 114 -6.87 9.10 12.39
N ASP A 115 -8.10 9.44 12.03
CA ASP A 115 -9.24 9.44 12.92
C ASP A 115 -10.39 8.62 12.29
N PRO A 116 -10.81 7.50 12.90
CA PRO A 116 -10.19 6.86 14.08
C PRO A 116 -8.77 6.34 13.79
N PRO A 117 -7.93 6.11 14.84
CA PRO A 117 -6.61 5.52 14.67
C PRO A 117 -6.66 4.21 13.89
N VAL A 118 -5.73 4.01 12.96
CA VAL A 118 -5.65 2.83 12.12
C VAL A 118 -4.38 2.03 12.36
N LEU A 119 -4.47 0.72 12.14
CA LEU A 119 -3.34 -0.19 12.25
C LEU A 119 -2.30 0.15 11.17
N VAL A 120 -1.04 0.16 11.58
CA VAL A 120 0.11 0.33 10.70
C VAL A 120 0.83 -1.00 10.56
N GLN A 121 1.14 -1.36 9.31
CA GLN A 121 1.92 -2.55 8.99
C GLN A 121 3.17 -2.15 8.19
N VAL A 122 4.27 -2.83 8.45
CA VAL A 122 5.51 -2.73 7.68
C VAL A 122 5.87 -4.14 7.22
N GLU A 123 6.01 -4.34 5.90
CA GLU A 123 6.31 -5.64 5.28
C GLU A 123 5.33 -6.76 5.72
N GLY A 124 4.06 -6.41 5.97
CA GLY A 124 3.03 -7.34 6.42
C GLY A 124 2.95 -7.56 7.93
N GLU A 125 3.88 -7.03 8.71
CA GLU A 125 3.90 -7.15 10.17
C GLU A 125 3.29 -5.91 10.83
N PRO A 126 2.36 -6.08 11.77
CA PRO A 126 1.79 -4.96 12.51
C PRO A 126 2.83 -4.34 13.44
N VAL A 127 3.03 -3.03 13.32
CA VAL A 127 4.02 -2.27 14.12
C VAL A 127 3.38 -1.30 15.11
N GLY A 128 2.09 -1.08 15.01
CA GLY A 128 1.36 -0.16 15.90
C GLY A 128 0.16 0.48 15.22
N GLN A 129 -0.17 1.68 15.66
CA GLN A 129 -1.28 2.47 15.13
C GLN A 129 -0.83 3.90 14.87
N THR A 130 -1.60 4.62 14.05
CA THR A 130 -1.41 6.08 13.88
C THR A 130 -1.64 6.82 15.22
N PRO A 131 -0.97 7.99 15.44
CA PRO A 131 -0.12 8.72 14.49
C PRO A 131 1.24 8.04 14.26
N LEU A 132 1.81 8.28 13.09
CA LEU A 132 3.10 7.73 12.71
C LEU A 132 4.00 8.80 12.08
N ALA A 133 5.31 8.59 12.18
CA ALA A 133 6.32 9.31 11.42
C ALA A 133 7.25 8.29 10.75
N VAL A 134 7.46 8.45 9.46
CA VAL A 134 8.33 7.60 8.64
C VAL A 134 9.27 8.50 7.85
N ALA A 135 10.54 8.15 7.80
CA ALA A 135 11.53 8.81 6.96
C ALA A 135 12.47 7.79 6.33
N LEU A 136 12.97 8.11 5.15
CA LEU A 136 14.04 7.32 4.55
C LEU A 136 15.31 7.49 5.35
N SER A 137 15.96 6.36 5.67
CA SER A 137 17.30 6.38 6.23
C SER A 137 18.30 6.89 5.18
N PRO A 138 19.28 7.72 5.58
CA PRO A 138 20.41 8.04 4.71
C PRO A 138 21.30 6.83 4.43
N GLU A 139 21.24 5.83 5.29
CA GLU A 139 22.01 4.58 5.15
C GLU A 139 21.39 3.70 4.07
N LYS A 140 22.25 3.14 3.22
CA LYS A 140 21.85 2.21 2.16
C LYS A 140 22.31 0.80 2.48
N LEU A 141 21.43 -0.16 2.27
CA LEU A 141 21.79 -1.57 2.32
C LEU A 141 22.44 -1.98 1.00
N HIS A 142 23.61 -2.60 1.11
CA HIS A 142 24.26 -3.26 -0.02
C HIS A 142 23.84 -4.72 -0.05
N VAL A 143 23.07 -5.09 -1.08
CA VAL A 143 22.59 -6.46 -1.27
C VAL A 143 23.42 -7.09 -2.38
N ALA A 144 24.10 -8.20 -2.07
CA ALA A 144 24.77 -9.00 -3.09
C ALA A 144 23.68 -9.74 -3.91
N ALA A 145 23.62 -9.47 -5.20
CA ALA A 145 22.84 -10.29 -6.12
C ALA A 145 23.68 -11.50 -6.51
N ILE A 146 23.15 -12.69 -6.31
CA ILE A 146 23.74 -13.97 -6.73
C ILE A 146 23.18 -14.33 -8.11
#